data_152e11e949d8e341197ff51a51991f48
#
_entry.id   152e11e949d8e341197ff51a51991f48
#
_cell.length_a   1.000
_cell.length_b   1.000
_cell.length_c   1.000
_cell.angle_alpha   90.00
_cell.angle_beta   90.00
_cell.angle_gamma   90.00
#
_symmetry.space_group_name_H-M   'P 1'
#
loop_
_entity.id
_entity.type
_entity.pdbx_description
1 polymer ?
#
loop_
_entity_poly.entity_id
_entity_poly.type
_entity_poly.pdbx_seq_one_letter_code
_entity_poly.pdbx_strand_id
1 'polypeptide(L)'
;MEKILRLSFANIKKHKKQTILLTLLIVFCMAITSAAIAGSIDMTSIFPRVADEYAVHKNALYIKEDYYNDSFIRLLREDERVTDIDHIRVLYSTATKYLDNEGEEQALYMSFVTKELEENIERSPIETTLTDEETAALEHPIYLPYAGRESLASKLSEGDTFDIIYGTKLFSFTVAGFYESIFLPETNQGFQMIVSDSDYASLMTVIGKYEMVLFDCDPLDDCEDIYLKFYDRVEEQTGKDIGYNILSVGLYKFLEQKSAVFSDIVIGIMLFMAAVIFIAAVIMIRFRIAGDIQDQIQAIGVLEALGYTSKEIALSYTAEYLMTALVSVIIGAGGAFSLLPVLHRVAETLSGHHGSLHISPLPILLTALTILIFVGVIAHTRALAVKKYPPVQAFRKGIAVHHFGKNHFPLRNTKNSVHLRLALKGVFDNMKQNISLTICIAVSAFAVVVGSLIADAFGSDLKVAARLTGTEMPDLTVTVMHSANTEELAERISMMQGVKRVQTGSFSLDMSEWMTLYAFDRESCLMPVSYPDFSQCENIQATAGRLPEHDNEIAVTKLFATQHSLKVGDNLILECKREKKNYIICGIV
;
A
#
# COMPACT_ATOMS: atom_id res chain seq x y z
N MET A 1 40.57 -20.06 -20.36
CA MET A 1 39.78 -19.31 -19.37
C MET A 1 40.63 -18.30 -18.60
N GLU A 2 41.80 -18.68 -18.08
CA GLU A 2 42.69 -17.77 -17.32
C GLU A 2 43.12 -16.50 -18.11
N LYS A 3 43.47 -16.64 -19.39
CA LYS A 3 43.82 -15.49 -20.25
C LYS A 3 42.68 -14.45 -20.38
N ILE A 4 41.42 -14.95 -20.47
CA ILE A 4 40.23 -14.10 -20.61
C ILE A 4 40.00 -13.32 -19.31
N LEU A 5 40.09 -13.97 -18.16
CA LEU A 5 39.93 -13.33 -16.85
C LEU A 5 41.01 -12.28 -16.59
N ARG A 6 42.29 -12.58 -16.91
CA ARG A 6 43.40 -11.61 -16.78
C ARG A 6 43.17 -10.38 -17.63
N LEU A 7 42.68 -10.53 -18.88
CA LEU A 7 42.35 -9.42 -19.77
C LEU A 7 41.22 -8.58 -19.23
N SER A 8 40.14 -9.22 -18.73
CA SER A 8 39.01 -8.53 -18.11
C SER A 8 39.43 -7.71 -16.88
N PHE A 9 40.24 -8.25 -15.98
CA PHE A 9 40.78 -7.51 -14.83
C PHE A 9 41.68 -6.32 -15.24
N ALA A 10 42.49 -6.49 -16.27
CA ALA A 10 43.34 -5.40 -16.79
C ALA A 10 42.48 -4.26 -17.35
N ASN A 11 41.39 -4.58 -18.06
CA ASN A 11 40.43 -3.59 -18.58
C ASN A 11 39.74 -2.83 -17.45
N ILE A 12 39.20 -3.52 -16.44
CA ILE A 12 38.59 -2.91 -15.26
C ILE A 12 39.53 -1.92 -14.59
N LYS A 13 40.80 -2.32 -14.40
CA LYS A 13 41.83 -1.47 -13.77
C LYS A 13 42.18 -0.23 -14.64
N LYS A 14 42.15 -0.37 -15.97
CA LYS A 14 42.44 0.71 -16.91
C LYS A 14 41.30 1.72 -16.99
N HIS A 15 40.04 1.27 -16.95
CA HIS A 15 38.83 2.08 -17.14
C HIS A 15 38.05 2.33 -15.84
N LYS A 16 38.71 2.54 -14.71
CA LYS A 16 38.13 2.67 -13.36
C LYS A 16 36.93 3.61 -13.29
N LYS A 17 37.02 4.82 -13.89
CA LYS A 17 35.91 5.80 -13.84
C LYS A 17 34.62 5.27 -14.50
N GLN A 18 34.77 4.56 -15.59
CA GLN A 18 33.66 3.98 -16.35
C GLN A 18 33.04 2.82 -15.60
N THR A 19 33.88 1.96 -15.04
CA THR A 19 33.45 0.82 -14.21
C THR A 19 32.71 1.30 -12.96
N ILE A 20 33.21 2.32 -12.24
CA ILE A 20 32.56 2.89 -11.06
C ILE A 20 31.17 3.44 -11.42
N LEU A 21 31.04 4.18 -12.53
CA LEU A 21 29.73 4.73 -12.93
C LEU A 21 28.72 3.62 -13.24
N LEU A 22 29.15 2.57 -13.94
CA LEU A 22 28.31 1.41 -14.22
C LEU A 22 27.93 0.64 -12.93
N THR A 23 28.92 0.46 -12.04
CA THR A 23 28.69 -0.15 -10.72
C THR A 23 27.62 0.62 -9.96
N LEU A 24 27.73 1.94 -9.82
CA LEU A 24 26.75 2.77 -9.13
C LEU A 24 25.36 2.62 -9.73
N LEU A 25 25.25 2.65 -11.06
CA LEU A 25 23.98 2.48 -11.75
C LEU A 25 23.30 1.14 -11.42
N ILE A 26 24.09 0.05 -11.47
CA ILE A 26 23.56 -1.30 -11.17
C ILE A 26 23.23 -1.42 -9.67
N VAL A 27 24.06 -0.85 -8.78
CA VAL A 27 23.81 -0.83 -7.32
C VAL A 27 22.47 -0.16 -7.01
N PHE A 28 22.22 1.04 -7.54
CA PHE A 28 20.97 1.76 -7.33
C PHE A 28 19.76 0.99 -7.89
N CYS A 29 19.89 0.46 -9.12
CA CYS A 29 18.83 -0.35 -9.72
C CYS A 29 18.51 -1.57 -8.85
N MET A 30 19.52 -2.30 -8.40
CA MET A 30 19.37 -3.48 -7.55
C MET A 30 18.74 -3.12 -6.20
N ALA A 31 19.27 -2.10 -5.52
CA ALA A 31 18.80 -1.71 -4.20
C ALA A 31 17.32 -1.31 -4.22
N ILE A 32 16.92 -0.43 -5.13
CA ILE A 32 15.53 0.07 -5.18
C ILE A 32 14.56 -1.02 -5.65
N THR A 33 14.91 -1.76 -6.73
CA THR A 33 14.00 -2.79 -7.25
C THR A 33 13.83 -3.93 -6.26
N SER A 34 14.91 -4.38 -5.60
CA SER A 34 14.82 -5.45 -4.58
C SER A 34 14.07 -5.00 -3.35
N ALA A 35 14.32 -3.77 -2.87
CA ALA A 35 13.62 -3.23 -1.70
C ALA A 35 12.12 -3.07 -2.00
N ALA A 36 11.74 -2.61 -3.20
CA ALA A 36 10.34 -2.49 -3.57
C ALA A 36 9.63 -3.84 -3.60
N ILE A 37 10.25 -4.88 -4.21
CA ILE A 37 9.63 -6.21 -4.29
C ILE A 37 9.60 -6.89 -2.91
N ALA A 38 10.71 -6.86 -2.15
CA ALA A 38 10.76 -7.48 -0.84
C ALA A 38 9.87 -6.74 0.18
N GLY A 39 9.84 -5.40 0.13
CA GLY A 39 8.98 -4.57 0.95
C GLY A 39 7.49 -4.79 0.66
N SER A 40 7.10 -4.99 -0.60
CA SER A 40 5.70 -5.28 -0.93
C SER A 40 5.25 -6.63 -0.35
N ILE A 41 6.12 -7.65 -0.33
CA ILE A 41 5.81 -8.94 0.29
C ILE A 41 5.71 -8.80 1.82
N ASP A 42 6.57 -8.02 2.45
CA ASP A 42 6.50 -7.77 3.88
C ASP A 42 5.19 -7.04 4.24
N MET A 43 4.83 -5.99 3.50
CA MET A 43 3.59 -5.22 3.71
C MET A 43 2.33 -6.09 3.65
N THR A 44 2.20 -6.95 2.65
CA THR A 44 1.03 -7.83 2.50
C THR A 44 0.97 -8.94 3.55
N SER A 45 2.08 -9.24 4.22
CA SER A 45 2.18 -10.33 5.18
C SER A 45 2.10 -9.88 6.66
N ILE A 46 2.03 -8.57 6.96
CA ILE A 46 2.03 -8.08 8.35
C ILE A 46 0.79 -8.59 9.09
N PHE A 47 -0.42 -8.27 8.62
CA PHE A 47 -1.66 -8.67 9.28
C PHE A 47 -1.77 -10.19 9.48
N PRO A 48 -1.62 -11.04 8.42
CA PRO A 48 -1.69 -12.49 8.62
C PRO A 48 -0.70 -13.01 9.67
N ARG A 49 0.52 -12.51 9.69
CA ARG A 49 1.54 -12.93 10.68
C ARG A 49 1.16 -12.52 12.10
N VAL A 50 0.76 -11.26 12.29
CA VAL A 50 0.34 -10.75 13.59
C VAL A 50 -0.87 -11.52 14.10
N ALA A 51 -1.85 -11.77 13.25
CA ALA A 51 -3.02 -12.55 13.60
C ALA A 51 -2.67 -14.02 13.90
N ASP A 52 -1.71 -14.63 13.20
CA ASP A 52 -1.25 -15.99 13.47
C ASP A 52 -0.44 -16.10 14.76
N GLU A 53 0.29 -15.04 15.12
CA GLU A 53 1.17 -15.04 16.29
C GLU A 53 0.41 -14.74 17.58
N TYR A 54 -0.56 -13.81 17.56
CA TYR A 54 -1.15 -13.29 18.78
C TYR A 54 -2.64 -13.61 18.97
N ALA A 55 -3.46 -13.75 17.90
CA ALA A 55 -4.89 -13.99 18.06
C ALA A 55 -5.15 -15.37 18.70
N VAL A 56 -5.98 -15.41 19.73
CA VAL A 56 -6.47 -16.67 20.30
C VAL A 56 -7.47 -17.31 19.35
N HIS A 57 -8.40 -16.50 18.82
CA HIS A 57 -9.33 -16.86 17.75
C HIS A 57 -9.18 -15.90 16.59
N LYS A 58 -9.52 -16.34 15.39
CA LYS A 58 -9.34 -15.52 14.17
C LYS A 58 -10.51 -14.58 13.90
N ASN A 59 -11.68 -14.83 14.47
CA ASN A 59 -12.88 -14.04 14.22
C ASN A 59 -13.52 -13.61 15.53
N ALA A 60 -14.08 -12.40 15.53
CA ALA A 60 -14.82 -11.85 16.66
C ALA A 60 -16.09 -11.13 16.19
N LEU A 61 -17.18 -11.31 16.95
CA LEU A 61 -18.43 -10.58 16.81
C LEU A 61 -18.71 -9.82 18.11
N TYR A 62 -19.09 -8.56 18.01
CA TYR A 62 -19.47 -7.75 19.15
C TYR A 62 -21.00 -7.67 19.21
N ILE A 63 -21.61 -8.23 20.24
CA ILE A 63 -23.06 -8.30 20.43
C ILE A 63 -23.43 -7.49 21.66
N LYS A 64 -24.36 -6.55 21.55
CA LYS A 64 -24.85 -5.80 22.73
C LYS A 64 -25.40 -6.74 23.78
N GLU A 65 -25.08 -6.51 25.07
CA GLU A 65 -25.53 -7.35 26.22
C GLU A 65 -27.04 -7.54 26.22
N ASP A 66 -27.83 -6.48 26.01
CA ASP A 66 -29.29 -6.52 26.00
C ASP A 66 -29.90 -7.33 24.84
N TYR A 67 -29.10 -7.57 23.80
CA TYR A 67 -29.50 -8.33 22.61
C TYR A 67 -29.00 -9.77 22.64
N TYR A 68 -27.89 -10.02 23.34
CA TYR A 68 -27.24 -11.32 23.42
C TYR A 68 -28.17 -12.39 24.00
N ASN A 69 -28.07 -13.59 23.42
CA ASN A 69 -28.77 -14.78 23.91
C ASN A 69 -27.83 -15.98 23.78
N ASP A 70 -27.77 -16.81 24.81
CA ASP A 70 -26.97 -18.05 24.82
C ASP A 70 -27.27 -19.00 23.63
N SER A 71 -28.47 -18.86 23.03
CA SER A 71 -28.77 -19.61 21.81
C SER A 71 -27.93 -19.22 20.64
N PHE A 72 -27.35 -18.01 20.61
CA PHE A 72 -26.51 -17.51 19.50
C PHE A 72 -25.26 -18.35 19.34
N ILE A 73 -24.61 -18.74 20.44
CA ILE A 73 -23.46 -19.64 20.40
C ILE A 73 -23.83 -21.00 19.80
N ARG A 74 -25.05 -21.48 20.10
CA ARG A 74 -25.55 -22.75 19.52
C ARG A 74 -25.79 -22.61 18.02
N LEU A 75 -26.41 -21.50 17.58
CA LEU A 75 -26.64 -21.22 16.17
C LEU A 75 -25.32 -21.13 15.37
N LEU A 76 -24.30 -20.51 15.94
CA LEU A 76 -22.98 -20.42 15.31
C LEU A 76 -22.33 -21.81 15.23
N ARG A 77 -22.46 -22.64 16.30
CA ARG A 77 -21.91 -24.00 16.37
C ARG A 77 -22.62 -25.01 15.46
N GLU A 78 -23.82 -24.70 14.97
CA GLU A 78 -24.53 -25.52 14.00
C GLU A 78 -23.91 -25.52 12.60
N ASP A 79 -23.03 -24.55 12.27
CA ASP A 79 -22.26 -24.58 11.05
C ASP A 79 -21.02 -25.48 11.28
N GLU A 80 -20.93 -26.58 10.53
CA GLU A 80 -19.87 -27.60 10.67
C GLU A 80 -18.45 -27.04 10.43
N ARG A 81 -18.35 -25.88 9.81
CA ARG A 81 -17.08 -25.19 9.55
C ARG A 81 -16.55 -24.45 10.78
N VAL A 82 -17.39 -24.16 11.76
CA VAL A 82 -16.98 -23.51 13.00
C VAL A 82 -16.31 -24.55 13.90
N THR A 83 -15.06 -24.33 14.26
CA THR A 83 -14.23 -25.31 14.95
C THR A 83 -14.13 -25.05 16.46
N ASP A 84 -14.06 -23.79 16.85
CA ASP A 84 -13.96 -23.37 18.25
C ASP A 84 -14.76 -22.08 18.50
N ILE A 85 -15.30 -21.91 19.69
CA ILE A 85 -16.10 -20.73 20.07
C ILE A 85 -15.91 -20.44 21.54
N ASP A 86 -15.51 -19.20 21.83
CA ASP A 86 -15.50 -18.62 23.17
C ASP A 86 -16.33 -17.34 23.22
N HIS A 87 -16.66 -16.86 24.42
CA HIS A 87 -17.29 -15.55 24.57
C HIS A 87 -16.78 -14.83 25.81
N ILE A 88 -16.63 -13.53 25.69
CA ILE A 88 -16.02 -12.66 26.70
C ILE A 88 -16.82 -11.36 26.77
N ARG A 89 -17.06 -10.86 27.96
CA ARG A 89 -17.71 -9.57 28.14
C ARG A 89 -16.68 -8.44 28.04
N VAL A 90 -16.95 -7.48 27.17
CA VAL A 90 -16.12 -6.29 26.95
C VAL A 90 -16.96 -5.02 27.09
N LEU A 91 -16.31 -3.90 27.33
CA LEU A 91 -16.95 -2.59 27.25
C LEU A 91 -16.63 -2.00 25.88
N TYR A 92 -17.63 -1.52 25.16
CA TYR A 92 -17.44 -0.91 23.84
C TYR A 92 -18.33 0.31 23.69
N SER A 93 -17.78 1.36 23.12
CA SER A 93 -18.51 2.60 22.86
C SER A 93 -18.05 3.28 21.57
N THR A 94 -19.05 3.74 20.83
CA THR A 94 -18.88 4.63 19.67
C THR A 94 -19.07 6.11 20.04
N ALA A 95 -19.37 6.41 21.30
CA ALA A 95 -19.65 7.77 21.79
C ALA A 95 -18.54 8.34 22.68
N THR A 96 -17.40 7.67 22.74
CA THR A 96 -16.22 8.14 23.48
C THR A 96 -15.45 9.18 22.66
N LYS A 97 -14.77 10.06 23.37
CA LYS A 97 -13.86 11.06 22.81
C LYS A 97 -12.58 11.08 23.65
N TYR A 98 -11.49 11.55 23.08
CA TYR A 98 -10.27 11.87 23.82
C TYR A 98 -9.90 13.34 23.64
N LEU A 99 -9.12 13.89 24.57
CA LEU A 99 -8.54 15.21 24.42
C LEU A 99 -7.18 15.10 23.73
N ASP A 100 -7.00 15.86 22.66
CA ASP A 100 -5.69 15.98 22.02
C ASP A 100 -4.78 16.96 22.76
N ASN A 101 -3.54 17.14 22.27
CA ASN A 101 -2.55 18.02 22.91
C ASN A 101 -2.94 19.52 22.90
N GLU A 102 -3.91 19.91 22.08
CA GLU A 102 -4.43 21.27 22.01
C GLU A 102 -5.67 21.45 22.92
N GLY A 103 -6.14 20.35 23.54
CA GLY A 103 -7.32 20.31 24.41
C GLY A 103 -8.63 20.23 23.63
N GLU A 104 -8.57 19.89 22.34
CA GLU A 104 -9.75 19.70 21.49
C GLU A 104 -10.29 18.26 21.63
N GLU A 105 -11.61 18.12 21.62
CA GLU A 105 -12.28 16.82 21.70
C GLU A 105 -12.25 16.11 20.35
N GLN A 106 -11.64 14.93 20.32
CA GLN A 106 -11.58 14.06 19.15
C GLN A 106 -12.43 12.80 19.40
N ALA A 107 -13.33 12.49 18.45
CA ALA A 107 -14.13 11.26 18.52
C ALA A 107 -13.24 10.02 18.32
N LEU A 108 -13.46 9.00 19.14
CA LEU A 108 -12.75 7.74 19.03
C LEU A 108 -13.61 6.59 19.58
N TYR A 109 -13.78 5.54 18.78
CA TYR A 109 -14.42 4.33 19.25
C TYR A 109 -13.46 3.59 20.18
N MET A 110 -13.94 3.15 21.31
CA MET A 110 -13.10 2.53 22.34
C MET A 110 -13.72 1.25 22.87
N SER A 111 -12.91 0.22 22.94
CA SER A 111 -13.17 -0.99 23.71
C SER A 111 -12.27 -1.01 24.93
N PHE A 112 -12.76 -1.48 26.07
CA PHE A 112 -11.96 -1.61 27.28
C PHE A 112 -12.02 -3.04 27.78
N VAL A 113 -10.86 -3.56 28.13
CA VAL A 113 -10.66 -4.88 28.70
C VAL A 113 -9.70 -4.82 29.88
N THR A 114 -9.72 -5.84 30.73
CA THR A 114 -8.64 -6.03 31.71
C THR A 114 -7.53 -6.87 31.10
N LYS A 115 -6.36 -6.93 31.72
CA LYS A 115 -5.25 -7.77 31.27
C LYS A 115 -5.63 -9.25 31.20
N GLU A 116 -6.41 -9.73 32.18
CA GLU A 116 -6.88 -11.12 32.18
C GLU A 116 -7.85 -11.41 31.04
N LEU A 117 -8.74 -10.47 30.70
CA LEU A 117 -9.65 -10.61 29.57
C LEU A 117 -8.89 -10.58 28.23
N GLU A 118 -7.90 -9.71 28.12
CA GLU A 118 -7.08 -9.56 26.89
C GLU A 118 -6.32 -10.85 26.58
N GLU A 119 -5.72 -11.54 27.57
CA GLU A 119 -5.03 -12.82 27.40
C GLU A 119 -5.92 -13.93 26.79
N ASN A 120 -7.25 -13.80 26.85
CA ASN A 120 -8.20 -14.70 26.22
C ASN A 120 -8.65 -14.24 24.81
N ILE A 121 -8.38 -12.99 24.44
CA ILE A 121 -8.69 -12.42 23.11
C ILE A 121 -7.46 -12.48 22.23
N GLU A 122 -6.36 -11.92 22.73
CA GLU A 122 -5.09 -11.75 22.05
C GLU A 122 -3.98 -12.03 23.07
N ARG A 123 -2.86 -12.58 22.62
CA ARG A 123 -1.69 -12.85 23.48
C ARG A 123 -0.53 -11.96 23.10
N SER A 124 -0.83 -10.71 22.80
CA SER A 124 0.17 -9.76 22.41
C SER A 124 1.04 -9.33 23.60
N PRO A 125 2.36 -9.33 23.46
CA PRO A 125 3.23 -8.83 24.51
C PRO A 125 3.02 -7.32 24.69
N ILE A 126 2.93 -6.89 25.94
CA ILE A 126 2.93 -5.48 26.28
C ILE A 126 4.39 -5.00 26.26
N GLU A 127 4.68 -4.02 25.42
CA GLU A 127 5.96 -3.32 25.41
C GLU A 127 5.89 -2.07 26.29
N THR A 128 6.77 -2.00 27.26
CA THR A 128 6.94 -0.84 28.13
C THR A 128 8.40 -0.68 28.53
N THR A 129 8.84 0.56 28.65
CA THR A 129 10.17 0.90 29.22
C THR A 129 10.12 1.05 30.73
N LEU A 130 8.91 1.06 31.32
CA LEU A 130 8.71 1.19 32.76
C LEU A 130 8.97 -0.16 33.46
N THR A 131 9.53 -0.11 34.64
CA THR A 131 9.66 -1.27 35.52
C THR A 131 8.31 -1.63 36.16
N ASP A 132 8.16 -2.87 36.64
CA ASP A 132 6.94 -3.29 37.35
C ASP A 132 6.61 -2.38 38.55
N GLU A 133 7.62 -1.88 39.26
CA GLU A 133 7.46 -0.95 40.39
C GLU A 133 6.94 0.42 39.92
N GLU A 134 7.49 0.94 38.84
CA GLU A 134 7.06 2.21 38.23
C GLU A 134 5.64 2.10 37.69
N THR A 135 5.31 1.01 37.01
CA THR A 135 3.96 0.75 36.49
C THR A 135 2.93 0.64 37.62
N ALA A 136 3.28 -0.05 38.72
CA ALA A 136 2.42 -0.18 39.89
C ALA A 136 2.20 1.14 40.65
N ALA A 137 3.09 2.12 40.46
CA ALA A 137 2.98 3.45 41.08
C ALA A 137 2.12 4.42 40.24
N LEU A 138 1.76 4.08 38.98
CA LEU A 138 0.94 4.93 38.14
C LEU A 138 -0.50 5.00 38.64
N GLU A 139 -1.08 6.18 38.60
CA GLU A 139 -2.51 6.38 38.81
C GLU A 139 -3.25 6.06 37.52
N HIS A 140 -4.23 5.15 37.58
CA HIS A 140 -5.04 4.74 36.43
C HIS A 140 -4.24 4.32 35.19
N PRO A 141 -3.41 3.26 35.27
CA PRO A 141 -2.60 2.82 34.12
C PRO A 141 -3.47 2.33 32.96
N ILE A 142 -3.12 2.78 31.74
CA ILE A 142 -3.76 2.32 30.50
C ILE A 142 -2.69 1.86 29.50
N TYR A 143 -2.98 0.76 28.81
CA TYR A 143 -2.15 0.30 27.69
C TYR A 143 -2.92 0.50 26.38
N LEU A 144 -2.25 1.05 25.40
CA LEU A 144 -2.82 1.42 24.11
C LEU A 144 -2.29 0.54 22.99
N PRO A 145 -3.06 0.33 21.91
CA PRO A 145 -2.51 -0.27 20.69
C PRO A 145 -1.36 0.57 20.13
N TYR A 146 -0.37 -0.08 19.49
CA TYR A 146 0.74 0.62 18.83
C TYR A 146 0.25 1.66 17.82
N ALA A 147 -0.80 1.38 17.10
CA ALA A 147 -1.41 2.34 16.18
C ALA A 147 -1.86 3.62 16.90
N GLY A 148 -2.26 3.54 18.16
CA GLY A 148 -2.61 4.70 18.99
C GLY A 148 -1.43 5.62 19.28
N ARG A 149 -0.22 5.10 19.30
CA ARG A 149 1.00 5.88 19.53
C ARG A 149 1.26 6.94 18.46
N GLU A 150 0.96 6.62 17.19
CA GLU A 150 1.30 7.46 16.05
C GLU A 150 0.09 8.10 15.37
N SER A 151 -1.08 7.45 15.43
CA SER A 151 -2.29 7.89 14.74
C SER A 151 -3.15 8.86 15.55
N LEU A 152 -3.05 8.84 16.88
CA LEU A 152 -3.70 9.85 17.72
C LEU A 152 -2.98 11.20 17.55
N ALA A 153 -3.76 12.27 17.48
CA ALA A 153 -3.25 13.64 17.30
C ALA A 153 -2.17 14.03 18.32
N SER A 154 -2.07 13.27 19.40
CA SER A 154 -1.22 13.58 20.56
C SER A 154 0.16 12.92 20.58
N LYS A 155 0.52 12.02 19.66
CA LYS A 155 1.80 11.28 19.72
C LYS A 155 2.18 10.85 21.13
N LEU A 156 1.40 9.96 21.71
CA LEU A 156 1.50 9.55 23.09
C LEU A 156 2.79 8.76 23.38
N SER A 157 3.34 8.99 24.56
CA SER A 157 4.49 8.29 25.14
C SER A 157 4.14 7.75 26.52
N GLU A 158 4.92 6.78 27.00
CA GLU A 158 4.76 6.28 28.36
C GLU A 158 4.90 7.42 29.39
N GLY A 159 4.01 7.44 30.37
CA GLY A 159 3.91 8.49 31.38
C GLY A 159 3.06 9.68 30.99
N ASP A 160 2.61 9.79 29.72
CA ASP A 160 1.70 10.84 29.29
C ASP A 160 0.29 10.59 29.84
N THR A 161 -0.46 11.68 30.03
CA THR A 161 -1.87 11.61 30.41
C THR A 161 -2.73 11.40 29.15
N PHE A 162 -3.66 10.48 29.24
CA PHE A 162 -4.66 10.21 28.20
C PHE A 162 -6.07 10.40 28.77
N ASP A 163 -6.69 11.50 28.40
CA ASP A 163 -8.00 11.91 28.91
C ASP A 163 -9.12 11.44 27.97
N ILE A 164 -10.05 10.69 28.53
CA ILE A 164 -11.22 10.11 27.83
C ILE A 164 -12.49 10.77 28.35
N ILE A 165 -13.33 11.20 27.42
CA ILE A 165 -14.62 11.82 27.71
C ILE A 165 -15.74 10.86 27.28
N TYR A 166 -16.69 10.60 28.18
CA TYR A 166 -17.93 9.90 27.88
C TYR A 166 -19.11 10.67 28.44
N GLY A 167 -19.93 11.22 27.56
CA GLY A 167 -21.00 12.14 27.96
C GLY A 167 -20.45 13.40 28.61
N THR A 168 -20.68 13.55 29.93
CA THR A 168 -20.16 14.67 30.74
C THR A 168 -19.06 14.25 31.71
N LYS A 169 -18.64 12.99 31.67
CA LYS A 169 -17.61 12.45 32.58
C LYS A 169 -16.26 12.43 31.89
N LEU A 170 -15.25 12.87 32.63
CA LEU A 170 -13.85 12.80 32.26
C LEU A 170 -13.17 11.67 33.03
N PHE A 171 -12.42 10.84 32.34
CA PHE A 171 -11.57 9.80 32.90
C PHE A 171 -10.13 10.08 32.46
N SER A 172 -9.25 10.28 33.42
CA SER A 172 -7.83 10.55 33.16
C SER A 172 -7.00 9.31 33.46
N PHE A 173 -6.24 8.87 32.47
CA PHE A 173 -5.37 7.69 32.54
C PHE A 173 -3.92 8.11 32.32
N THR A 174 -2.99 7.29 32.82
CA THR A 174 -1.56 7.43 32.52
C THR A 174 -1.14 6.29 31.59
N VAL A 175 -0.53 6.62 30.46
CA VAL A 175 -0.06 5.62 29.49
C VAL A 175 1.06 4.79 30.11
N ALA A 176 0.82 3.49 30.28
CA ALA A 176 1.76 2.56 30.91
C ALA A 176 2.55 1.73 29.89
N GLY A 177 2.14 1.70 28.62
CA GLY A 177 2.81 0.97 27.57
C GLY A 177 1.92 0.77 26.35
N PHE A 178 2.44 0.01 25.40
CA PHE A 178 1.78 -0.27 24.12
C PHE A 178 1.75 -1.76 23.86
N TYR A 179 0.78 -2.20 23.05
CA TYR A 179 0.65 -3.61 22.67
C TYR A 179 0.05 -3.72 21.27
N GLU A 180 0.11 -4.89 20.67
CA GLU A 180 -0.54 -5.15 19.39
C GLU A 180 -2.01 -5.52 19.61
N SER A 181 -2.93 -4.85 18.89
CA SER A 181 -4.34 -5.21 18.86
C SER A 181 -4.76 -5.62 17.45
N ILE A 182 -5.40 -6.77 17.32
CA ILE A 182 -5.79 -7.37 16.05
C ILE A 182 -7.19 -6.92 15.64
N PHE A 183 -8.14 -6.94 16.58
CA PHE A 183 -9.55 -6.71 16.28
C PHE A 183 -9.91 -5.23 16.20
N LEU A 184 -9.28 -4.37 16.99
CA LEU A 184 -9.51 -2.93 17.00
C LEU A 184 -8.18 -2.16 16.97
N PRO A 185 -7.45 -2.20 15.85
CA PRO A 185 -6.10 -1.62 15.78
C PRO A 185 -6.07 -0.16 15.37
N GLU A 186 -7.20 0.46 14.98
CA GLU A 186 -7.16 1.77 14.31
C GLU A 186 -8.36 2.68 14.64
N THR A 187 -8.16 3.99 14.42
CA THR A 187 -9.10 5.06 14.78
C THR A 187 -10.51 4.91 14.18
N ASN A 188 -10.64 4.34 12.99
CA ASN A 188 -11.94 4.23 12.31
C ASN A 188 -12.85 3.13 12.86
N GLN A 189 -12.27 2.06 13.43
CA GLN A 189 -13.02 0.98 14.11
C GLN A 189 -12.94 1.11 15.63
N GLY A 190 -11.98 1.85 16.10
CA GLY A 190 -11.72 2.06 17.51
C GLY A 190 -10.42 1.38 17.95
N PHE A 191 -10.09 1.66 19.20
CA PHE A 191 -8.98 1.02 19.88
C PHE A 191 -9.46 0.16 21.03
N GLN A 192 -8.92 -1.04 21.15
CA GLN A 192 -9.02 -1.82 22.36
C GLN A 192 -7.96 -1.35 23.35
N MET A 193 -8.36 -1.05 24.55
CA MET A 193 -7.50 -0.50 25.61
C MET A 193 -7.51 -1.42 26.81
N ILE A 194 -6.32 -1.71 27.36
CA ILE A 194 -6.21 -2.51 28.59
C ILE A 194 -6.14 -1.55 29.77
N VAL A 195 -7.04 -1.73 30.73
CA VAL A 195 -7.12 -0.92 31.95
C VAL A 195 -7.05 -1.80 33.20
N SER A 196 -6.84 -1.17 34.36
CA SER A 196 -6.90 -1.90 35.64
C SER A 196 -8.30 -2.42 35.95
N ASP A 197 -8.40 -3.45 36.78
CA ASP A 197 -9.70 -4.02 37.21
C ASP A 197 -10.59 -2.97 37.90
N SER A 198 -10.00 -2.06 38.66
CA SER A 198 -10.70 -0.97 39.32
C SER A 198 -11.27 0.06 38.34
N ASP A 199 -10.49 0.38 37.30
CA ASP A 199 -10.92 1.31 36.25
C ASP A 199 -11.96 0.67 35.36
N TYR A 200 -11.79 -0.61 35.01
CA TYR A 200 -12.78 -1.38 34.27
C TYR A 200 -14.13 -1.40 35.00
N ALA A 201 -14.13 -1.66 36.33
CA ALA A 201 -15.33 -1.62 37.12
C ALA A 201 -15.99 -0.22 37.15
N SER A 202 -15.20 0.84 37.15
CA SER A 202 -15.70 2.22 37.10
C SER A 202 -16.31 2.55 35.73
N LEU A 203 -15.62 2.19 34.65
CA LEU A 203 -16.10 2.35 33.27
C LEU A 203 -17.37 1.54 32.99
N MET A 204 -17.49 0.33 33.55
CA MET A 204 -18.66 -0.54 33.43
C MET A 204 -19.95 0.10 33.95
N THR A 205 -19.88 1.11 34.81
CA THR A 205 -21.07 1.84 35.31
C THR A 205 -21.66 2.80 34.30
N VAL A 206 -20.91 3.14 33.23
CA VAL A 206 -21.29 4.19 32.27
C VAL A 206 -21.20 3.75 30.83
N ILE A 207 -20.24 2.91 30.46
CA ILE A 207 -20.03 2.44 29.10
C ILE A 207 -20.89 1.20 28.83
N GLY A 208 -21.39 1.09 27.61
CA GLY A 208 -22.20 -0.04 27.18
C GLY A 208 -21.41 -1.35 27.19
N LYS A 209 -22.08 -2.41 27.61
CA LYS A 209 -21.52 -3.75 27.65
C LYS A 209 -21.85 -4.51 26.39
N TYR A 210 -20.88 -5.25 25.90
CA TYR A 210 -20.99 -6.12 24.76
C TYR A 210 -20.48 -7.51 25.13
N GLU A 211 -21.11 -8.54 24.59
CA GLU A 211 -20.56 -9.88 24.56
C GLU A 211 -19.76 -10.04 23.27
N MET A 212 -18.47 -10.25 23.39
CA MET A 212 -17.58 -10.54 22.28
C MET A 212 -17.58 -12.06 22.08
N VAL A 213 -18.14 -12.52 20.97
CA VAL A 213 -18.15 -13.92 20.59
C VAL A 213 -16.96 -14.16 19.67
N LEU A 214 -16.03 -14.96 20.14
CA LEU A 214 -14.82 -15.34 19.47
C LEU A 214 -14.99 -16.69 18.80
N PHE A 215 -14.54 -16.89 17.57
CA PHE A 215 -14.66 -18.19 16.90
C PHE A 215 -13.60 -18.41 15.83
N ASP A 216 -13.33 -19.69 15.60
CA ASP A 216 -12.50 -20.16 14.49
C ASP A 216 -13.34 -20.91 13.48
N CYS A 217 -12.92 -20.88 12.22
CA CYS A 217 -13.54 -21.63 11.14
C CYS A 217 -12.51 -22.20 10.16
N ASP A 218 -12.89 -23.29 9.50
CA ASP A 218 -12.09 -23.93 8.48
C ASP A 218 -12.97 -24.28 7.26
N PRO A 219 -12.71 -23.73 6.06
CA PRO A 219 -11.65 -22.80 5.73
C PRO A 219 -11.91 -21.38 6.30
N LEU A 220 -10.81 -20.67 6.59
CA LEU A 220 -10.89 -19.31 7.16
C LEU A 220 -11.53 -18.30 6.20
N ASP A 221 -11.47 -18.55 4.90
CA ASP A 221 -12.10 -17.73 3.87
C ASP A 221 -13.64 -17.74 3.94
N ASP A 222 -14.23 -18.70 4.63
CA ASP A 222 -15.68 -18.84 4.76
C ASP A 222 -16.26 -18.04 5.95
N CYS A 223 -15.45 -17.32 6.73
CA CYS A 223 -15.88 -16.62 7.93
C CYS A 223 -17.05 -15.64 7.67
N GLU A 224 -17.05 -14.98 6.52
CA GLU A 224 -18.11 -14.07 6.12
C GLU A 224 -19.42 -14.81 5.80
N ASP A 225 -19.37 -15.92 5.05
CA ASP A 225 -20.57 -16.74 4.77
C ASP A 225 -21.16 -17.37 6.04
N ILE A 226 -20.31 -17.77 6.98
CA ILE A 226 -20.72 -18.25 8.29
C ILE A 226 -21.46 -17.14 9.06
N TYR A 227 -20.88 -15.94 9.10
CA TYR A 227 -21.51 -14.80 9.75
C TYR A 227 -22.85 -14.44 9.11
N LEU A 228 -22.96 -14.42 7.79
CA LEU A 228 -24.20 -14.15 7.06
C LEU A 228 -25.29 -15.17 7.42
N LYS A 229 -24.96 -16.46 7.44
CA LYS A 229 -25.89 -17.52 7.85
C LYS A 229 -26.30 -17.39 9.31
N PHE A 230 -25.36 -17.06 10.18
CA PHE A 230 -25.62 -16.80 11.58
C PHE A 230 -26.59 -15.62 11.74
N TYR A 231 -26.34 -14.52 11.04
CA TYR A 231 -27.16 -13.32 11.02
C TYR A 231 -28.61 -13.63 10.64
N ASP A 232 -28.83 -14.31 9.51
CA ASP A 232 -30.18 -14.71 9.05
C ASP A 232 -30.93 -15.54 10.09
N ARG A 233 -30.24 -16.51 10.71
CA ARG A 233 -30.85 -17.38 11.73
C ARG A 233 -31.22 -16.62 13.02
N VAL A 234 -30.40 -15.67 13.43
CA VAL A 234 -30.67 -14.80 14.56
C VAL A 234 -31.86 -13.90 14.27
N GLU A 235 -31.97 -13.34 13.05
CA GLU A 235 -33.13 -12.55 12.64
C GLU A 235 -34.41 -13.37 12.59
N GLU A 236 -34.39 -14.57 12.02
CA GLU A 236 -35.49 -15.50 12.01
C GLU A 236 -35.96 -15.88 13.44
N GLN A 237 -35.02 -16.11 14.35
CA GLN A 237 -35.31 -16.52 15.71
C GLN A 237 -35.88 -15.38 16.58
N THR A 238 -35.33 -14.16 16.41
CA THR A 238 -35.67 -13.01 17.24
C THR A 238 -36.83 -12.19 16.68
N GLY A 239 -37.09 -12.30 15.38
CA GLY A 239 -38.05 -11.46 14.65
C GLY A 239 -37.68 -9.97 14.65
N LYS A 240 -36.44 -9.65 15.00
CA LYS A 240 -35.92 -8.28 15.11
C LYS A 240 -34.78 -8.09 14.12
N ASP A 241 -34.76 -6.94 13.50
CA ASP A 241 -33.61 -6.51 12.75
C ASP A 241 -32.37 -6.44 13.66
N ILE A 242 -31.31 -7.14 13.28
CA ILE A 242 -30.10 -7.27 14.06
C ILE A 242 -29.37 -5.93 14.12
N GLY A 243 -29.32 -5.23 12.99
CA GLY A 243 -28.77 -3.90 12.88
C GLY A 243 -27.47 -3.70 13.64
N TYR A 244 -27.38 -2.59 14.33
CA TYR A 244 -26.22 -2.24 15.16
C TYR A 244 -26.10 -3.03 16.48
N ASN A 245 -26.88 -4.10 16.65
CA ASN A 245 -26.82 -4.92 17.86
C ASN A 245 -25.75 -6.01 17.76
N ILE A 246 -25.37 -6.39 16.53
CA ILE A 246 -24.25 -7.29 16.26
C ILE A 246 -23.31 -6.60 15.28
N LEU A 247 -22.04 -6.49 15.65
CA LEU A 247 -21.00 -5.88 14.83
C LEU A 247 -20.01 -6.95 14.36
N SER A 248 -19.72 -6.98 13.06
CA SER A 248 -18.82 -7.95 12.42
C SER A 248 -17.39 -7.44 12.23
N VAL A 249 -17.03 -6.37 12.93
CA VAL A 249 -15.75 -5.67 12.77
C VAL A 249 -14.51 -6.53 13.03
N GLY A 250 -14.67 -7.65 13.71
CA GLY A 250 -13.59 -8.57 14.03
C GLY A 250 -13.47 -9.79 13.11
N LEU A 251 -14.14 -9.83 11.96
CA LEU A 251 -13.97 -10.96 11.02
C LEU A 251 -12.62 -10.90 10.32
N TYR A 252 -11.90 -12.03 10.30
CA TYR A 252 -10.55 -12.12 9.76
C TYR A 252 -10.42 -11.56 8.34
N LYS A 253 -11.28 -12.01 7.42
CA LYS A 253 -11.23 -11.53 6.03
C LYS A 253 -11.50 -10.05 5.88
N PHE A 254 -12.39 -9.54 6.71
CA PHE A 254 -12.66 -8.12 6.77
C PHE A 254 -11.43 -7.33 7.23
N LEU A 255 -10.78 -7.75 8.31
CA LEU A 255 -9.58 -7.12 8.85
C LEU A 255 -8.39 -7.24 7.87
N GLU A 256 -8.22 -8.41 7.24
CA GLU A 256 -7.19 -8.63 6.21
C GLU A 256 -7.37 -7.67 5.03
N GLN A 257 -8.56 -7.59 4.46
CA GLN A 257 -8.84 -6.69 3.33
C GLN A 257 -8.67 -5.23 3.71
N LYS A 258 -9.14 -4.86 4.89
CA LYS A 258 -9.06 -3.48 5.38
C LYS A 258 -7.60 -3.04 5.59
N SER A 259 -6.79 -3.85 6.26
CA SER A 259 -5.37 -3.57 6.46
C SER A 259 -4.58 -3.52 5.14
N ALA A 260 -5.06 -4.23 4.11
CA ALA A 260 -4.44 -4.29 2.80
C ALA A 260 -4.76 -3.06 1.91
N VAL A 261 -5.92 -2.40 2.07
CA VAL A 261 -6.39 -1.36 1.11
C VAL A 261 -5.35 -0.26 0.86
N PHE A 262 -4.83 0.36 1.89
CA PHE A 262 -3.82 1.41 1.75
C PHE A 262 -2.46 0.84 1.36
N SER A 263 -2.11 -0.32 1.89
CA SER A 263 -0.88 -1.03 1.56
C SER A 263 -0.83 -1.39 0.08
N ASP A 264 -1.91 -1.89 -0.50
CA ASP A 264 -1.99 -2.27 -1.92
C ASP A 264 -1.80 -1.09 -2.86
N ILE A 265 -2.35 0.08 -2.53
CA ILE A 265 -2.13 1.31 -3.29
C ILE A 265 -0.63 1.67 -3.29
N VAL A 266 -0.01 1.68 -2.11
CA VAL A 266 1.42 2.02 -1.97
C VAL A 266 2.30 0.98 -2.66
N ILE A 267 1.98 -0.31 -2.54
CA ILE A 267 2.65 -1.41 -3.24
C ILE A 267 2.56 -1.20 -4.75
N GLY A 268 1.37 -0.91 -5.28
CA GLY A 268 1.17 -0.64 -6.70
C GLY A 268 2.07 0.50 -7.20
N ILE A 269 2.13 1.60 -6.46
CA ILE A 269 3.01 2.75 -6.75
C ILE A 269 4.49 2.34 -6.69
N MET A 270 4.90 1.64 -5.64
CA MET A 270 6.29 1.20 -5.45
C MET A 270 6.74 0.28 -6.59
N LEU A 271 5.94 -0.72 -6.95
CA LEU A 271 6.26 -1.66 -8.02
C LEU A 271 6.29 -0.97 -9.39
N PHE A 272 5.36 -0.04 -9.65
CA PHE A 272 5.38 0.78 -10.86
C PHE A 272 6.66 1.61 -10.97
N MET A 273 7.04 2.32 -9.90
CA MET A 273 8.27 3.11 -9.85
C MET A 273 9.52 2.24 -10.00
N ALA A 274 9.56 1.08 -9.36
CA ALA A 274 10.64 0.12 -9.51
C ALA A 274 10.78 -0.37 -10.96
N ALA A 275 9.67 -0.66 -11.64
CA ALA A 275 9.67 -1.06 -13.04
C ALA A 275 10.20 0.08 -13.95
N VAL A 276 9.79 1.32 -13.72
CA VAL A 276 10.28 2.49 -14.45
C VAL A 276 11.79 2.67 -14.27
N ILE A 277 12.29 2.57 -13.04
CA ILE A 277 13.72 2.65 -12.72
C ILE A 277 14.49 1.51 -13.38
N PHE A 278 13.96 0.28 -13.31
CA PHE A 278 14.59 -0.89 -13.93
C PHE A 278 14.72 -0.74 -15.44
N ILE A 279 13.67 -0.31 -16.14
CA ILE A 279 13.67 -0.08 -17.59
C ILE A 279 14.70 1.01 -17.95
N ALA A 280 14.72 2.12 -17.22
CA ALA A 280 15.69 3.19 -17.42
C ALA A 280 17.14 2.69 -17.24
N ALA A 281 17.39 1.90 -16.19
CA ALA A 281 18.69 1.31 -15.93
C ALA A 281 19.13 0.35 -17.05
N VAL A 282 18.25 -0.52 -17.52
CA VAL A 282 18.54 -1.45 -18.64
C VAL A 282 18.91 -0.69 -19.92
N ILE A 283 18.16 0.37 -20.23
CA ILE A 283 18.46 1.24 -21.38
C ILE A 283 19.84 1.88 -21.20
N MET A 284 20.11 2.45 -20.05
CA MET A 284 21.37 3.14 -19.74
C MET A 284 22.57 2.18 -19.78
N ILE A 285 22.44 1.00 -19.18
CA ILE A 285 23.45 -0.08 -19.21
C ILE A 285 23.76 -0.47 -20.67
N ARG A 286 22.73 -0.67 -21.48
CA ARG A 286 22.88 -1.03 -22.89
C ARG A 286 23.69 0.01 -23.67
N PHE A 287 23.41 1.30 -23.46
CA PHE A 287 24.12 2.37 -24.16
C PHE A 287 25.52 2.56 -23.63
N ARG A 288 25.71 2.40 -22.33
CA ARG A 288 27.00 2.47 -21.68
C ARG A 288 27.96 1.42 -22.25
N ILE A 289 27.54 0.16 -22.24
CA ILE A 289 28.33 -0.94 -22.77
C ILE A 289 28.65 -0.73 -24.26
N ALA A 290 27.67 -0.25 -25.04
CA ALA A 290 27.88 0.03 -26.46
C ALA A 290 28.92 1.16 -26.70
N GLY A 291 28.85 2.23 -25.90
CA GLY A 291 29.81 3.34 -25.96
C GLY A 291 31.23 2.91 -25.58
N ASP A 292 31.35 2.18 -24.45
CA ASP A 292 32.66 1.71 -23.97
C ASP A 292 33.35 0.78 -24.98
N ILE A 293 32.60 -0.12 -25.65
CA ILE A 293 33.16 -0.96 -26.72
C ILE A 293 33.59 -0.11 -27.94
N GLN A 294 32.82 0.91 -28.30
CA GLN A 294 33.15 1.80 -29.41
C GLN A 294 34.40 2.61 -29.13
N ASP A 295 34.59 3.10 -27.91
CA ASP A 295 35.79 3.84 -27.50
C ASP A 295 37.06 2.96 -27.50
N GLN A 296 36.90 1.64 -27.34
CA GLN A 296 38.00 0.68 -27.27
C GLN A 296 38.31 -0.03 -28.60
N ILE A 297 37.69 0.37 -29.71
CA ILE A 297 37.89 -0.28 -31.04
C ILE A 297 39.34 -0.42 -31.42
N GLN A 298 40.20 0.59 -31.13
CA GLN A 298 41.63 0.51 -31.42
C GLN A 298 42.35 -0.58 -30.61
N ALA A 299 42.06 -0.66 -29.32
CA ALA A 299 42.62 -1.68 -28.45
C ALA A 299 42.20 -3.09 -28.90
N ILE A 300 40.96 -3.22 -29.35
CA ILE A 300 40.40 -4.45 -29.93
C ILE A 300 41.16 -4.85 -31.18
N GLY A 301 41.43 -3.93 -32.11
CA GLY A 301 42.25 -4.19 -33.31
C GLY A 301 43.68 -4.64 -32.99
N VAL A 302 44.30 -4.05 -31.95
CA VAL A 302 45.63 -4.48 -31.49
C VAL A 302 45.59 -5.92 -30.95
N LEU A 303 44.57 -6.27 -30.19
CA LEU A 303 44.41 -7.63 -29.65
C LEU A 303 44.19 -8.66 -30.78
N GLU A 304 43.39 -8.34 -31.79
CA GLU A 304 43.20 -9.20 -32.97
C GLU A 304 44.54 -9.37 -33.76
N ALA A 305 45.35 -8.31 -33.90
CA ALA A 305 46.65 -8.40 -34.52
C ALA A 305 47.67 -9.23 -33.70
N LEU A 306 47.51 -9.29 -32.41
CA LEU A 306 48.27 -10.16 -31.49
C LEU A 306 47.79 -11.62 -31.51
N GLY A 307 46.76 -11.96 -32.31
CA GLY A 307 46.29 -13.31 -32.51
C GLY A 307 45.10 -13.74 -31.64
N TYR A 308 44.44 -12.79 -30.92
CA TYR A 308 43.21 -13.09 -30.23
C TYR A 308 42.05 -13.20 -31.23
N THR A 309 41.22 -14.18 -31.07
CA THR A 309 40.01 -14.32 -31.87
C THR A 309 38.91 -13.32 -31.40
N SER A 310 38.10 -12.83 -32.32
CA SER A 310 36.96 -11.95 -31.98
C SER A 310 36.01 -12.56 -30.96
N LYS A 311 35.95 -13.92 -30.87
CA LYS A 311 35.17 -14.62 -29.84
C LYS A 311 35.79 -14.49 -28.44
N GLU A 312 37.12 -14.64 -28.34
CA GLU A 312 37.82 -14.51 -27.06
C GLU A 312 37.76 -13.06 -26.55
N ILE A 313 37.86 -12.08 -27.45
CA ILE A 313 37.68 -10.67 -27.11
C ILE A 313 36.28 -10.39 -26.64
N ALA A 314 35.24 -10.87 -27.36
CA ALA A 314 33.84 -10.72 -26.94
C ALA A 314 33.56 -11.37 -25.58
N LEU A 315 34.11 -12.55 -25.33
CA LEU A 315 33.97 -13.24 -24.06
C LEU A 315 34.68 -12.49 -22.92
N SER A 316 35.82 -11.88 -23.18
CA SER A 316 36.55 -11.06 -22.19
C SER A 316 35.73 -9.83 -21.78
N TYR A 317 35.13 -9.11 -22.72
CA TYR A 317 34.23 -7.97 -22.41
C TYR A 317 32.98 -8.46 -21.66
N THR A 318 32.39 -9.57 -22.08
CA THR A 318 31.23 -10.14 -21.37
C THR A 318 31.59 -10.48 -19.93
N ALA A 319 32.75 -11.10 -19.69
CA ALA A 319 33.24 -11.43 -18.35
C ALA A 319 33.55 -10.18 -17.50
N GLU A 320 34.12 -9.11 -18.13
CA GLU A 320 34.34 -7.82 -17.46
C GLU A 320 33.03 -7.23 -16.90
N TYR A 321 32.00 -7.13 -17.74
CA TYR A 321 30.71 -6.58 -17.33
C TYR A 321 29.98 -7.48 -16.33
N LEU A 322 30.07 -8.81 -16.45
CA LEU A 322 29.48 -9.73 -15.48
C LEU A 322 30.18 -9.66 -14.12
N MET A 323 31.51 -9.55 -14.07
CA MET A 323 32.22 -9.34 -12.81
C MET A 323 31.84 -8.03 -12.15
N THR A 324 31.75 -6.95 -12.94
CA THR A 324 31.28 -5.64 -12.45
C THR A 324 29.85 -5.74 -11.91
N ALA A 325 28.94 -6.40 -12.65
CA ALA A 325 27.55 -6.60 -12.24
C ALA A 325 27.46 -7.46 -10.97
N LEU A 326 28.27 -8.51 -10.84
CA LEU A 326 28.27 -9.36 -9.64
C LEU A 326 28.63 -8.57 -8.38
N VAL A 327 29.69 -7.76 -8.43
CA VAL A 327 30.07 -6.88 -7.32
C VAL A 327 28.96 -5.85 -7.04
N SER A 328 28.38 -5.27 -8.08
CA SER A 328 27.31 -4.29 -7.96
C SER A 328 26.05 -4.86 -7.32
N VAL A 329 25.67 -6.07 -7.71
CA VAL A 329 24.49 -6.77 -7.15
C VAL A 329 24.67 -7.09 -5.66
N ILE A 330 25.86 -7.50 -5.24
CA ILE A 330 26.16 -7.75 -3.82
C ILE A 330 26.03 -6.45 -3.00
N ILE A 331 26.62 -5.35 -3.49
CA ILE A 331 26.54 -4.06 -2.82
C ILE A 331 25.09 -3.55 -2.83
N GLY A 332 24.39 -3.69 -3.96
CA GLY A 332 22.99 -3.29 -4.11
C GLY A 332 22.04 -4.09 -3.22
N ALA A 333 22.30 -5.38 -3.01
CA ALA A 333 21.56 -6.19 -2.04
C ALA A 333 21.74 -5.65 -0.61
N GLY A 334 22.97 -5.28 -0.21
CA GLY A 334 23.20 -4.58 1.06
C GLY A 334 22.42 -3.27 1.16
N GLY A 335 22.34 -2.50 0.07
CA GLY A 335 21.49 -1.30 0.00
C GLY A 335 20.00 -1.60 0.17
N ALA A 336 19.49 -2.69 -0.42
CA ALA A 336 18.10 -3.13 -0.24
C ALA A 336 17.81 -3.45 1.22
N PHE A 337 18.67 -4.21 1.88
CA PHE A 337 18.56 -4.50 3.32
C PHE A 337 18.51 -3.24 4.19
N SER A 338 19.20 -2.18 3.81
CA SER A 338 19.18 -0.89 4.52
C SER A 338 17.87 -0.11 4.31
N LEU A 339 17.17 -0.32 3.20
CA LEU A 339 15.90 0.33 2.88
C LEU A 339 14.68 -0.39 3.47
N LEU A 340 14.76 -1.71 3.65
CA LEU A 340 13.64 -2.53 4.16
C LEU A 340 13.09 -2.06 5.51
N PRO A 341 13.89 -1.67 6.52
CA PRO A 341 13.34 -1.16 7.78
C PRO A 341 12.54 0.13 7.63
N VAL A 342 12.90 0.96 6.64
CA VAL A 342 12.14 2.20 6.36
C VAL A 342 10.79 1.86 5.73
N LEU A 343 10.78 0.94 4.77
CA LEU A 343 9.55 0.48 4.12
C LEU A 343 8.63 -0.25 5.12
N HIS A 344 9.22 -1.04 6.01
CA HIS A 344 8.48 -1.74 7.06
C HIS A 344 7.75 -0.76 7.99
N ARG A 345 8.39 0.32 8.45
CA ARG A 345 7.73 1.36 9.25
C ARG A 345 6.55 2.01 8.50
N VAL A 346 6.70 2.24 7.20
CA VAL A 346 5.59 2.73 6.37
C VAL A 346 4.46 1.71 6.34
N ALA A 347 4.79 0.42 6.24
CA ALA A 347 3.82 -0.66 6.25
C ALA A 347 3.06 -0.74 7.58
N GLU A 348 3.76 -0.65 8.72
CA GLU A 348 3.16 -0.60 10.06
C GLU A 348 2.18 0.58 10.19
N THR A 349 2.60 1.76 9.76
CA THR A 349 1.73 2.96 9.81
C THR A 349 0.48 2.82 8.94
N LEU A 350 0.58 2.15 7.79
CA LEU A 350 -0.53 1.98 6.85
C LEU A 350 -1.49 0.86 7.25
N SER A 351 -0.95 -0.23 7.79
CA SER A 351 -1.75 -1.39 8.22
C SER A 351 -2.37 -1.21 9.60
N GLY A 352 -1.83 -0.31 10.42
CA GLY A 352 -2.19 -0.17 11.83
C GLY A 352 -1.62 -1.28 12.72
N HIS A 353 -0.85 -2.20 12.18
CA HIS A 353 -0.28 -3.35 12.89
C HIS A 353 1.23 -3.23 13.02
N HIS A 354 1.74 -3.54 14.21
CA HIS A 354 3.16 -3.57 14.52
C HIS A 354 3.65 -5.02 14.57
N GLY A 355 4.46 -5.41 13.60
CA GLY A 355 4.96 -6.77 13.46
C GLY A 355 6.48 -6.83 13.31
N SER A 356 7.07 -7.99 13.51
CA SER A 356 8.49 -8.18 13.26
C SER A 356 8.80 -8.07 11.75
N LEU A 357 9.86 -7.31 11.39
CA LEU A 357 10.33 -7.20 10.01
C LEU A 357 10.67 -8.59 9.45
N HIS A 358 9.93 -9.01 8.43
CA HIS A 358 10.17 -10.27 7.74
C HIS A 358 10.96 -10.06 6.44
N ILE A 359 12.24 -10.42 6.46
CA ILE A 359 13.10 -10.30 5.29
C ILE A 359 13.12 -11.63 4.54
N SER A 360 12.35 -11.73 3.46
CA SER A 360 12.48 -12.85 2.53
C SER A 360 13.70 -12.67 1.62
N PRO A 361 14.68 -13.56 1.62
CA PRO A 361 15.85 -13.47 0.77
C PRO A 361 15.54 -13.81 -0.71
N LEU A 362 14.46 -14.52 -0.96
CA LEU A 362 14.11 -15.02 -2.30
C LEU A 362 13.87 -13.89 -3.33
N PRO A 363 13.08 -12.85 -3.06
CA PRO A 363 12.89 -11.72 -3.99
C PRO A 363 14.19 -11.01 -4.32
N ILE A 364 15.07 -10.81 -3.33
CA ILE A 364 16.37 -10.17 -3.51
C ILE A 364 17.25 -11.01 -4.43
N LEU A 365 17.24 -12.32 -4.24
CA LEU A 365 18.02 -13.26 -5.04
C LEU A 365 17.50 -13.36 -6.48
N LEU A 366 16.18 -13.39 -6.68
CA LEU A 366 15.56 -13.38 -8.01
C LEU A 366 15.84 -12.09 -8.77
N THR A 367 15.77 -10.94 -8.10
CA THR A 367 16.13 -9.64 -8.69
C THR A 367 17.60 -9.60 -9.08
N ALA A 368 18.49 -10.10 -8.22
CA ALA A 368 19.92 -10.21 -8.49
C ALA A 368 20.20 -11.05 -9.74
N LEU A 369 19.56 -12.23 -9.82
CA LEU A 369 19.69 -13.13 -10.97
C LEU A 369 19.17 -12.48 -12.25
N THR A 370 18.04 -11.79 -12.17
CA THR A 370 17.43 -11.08 -13.29
C THR A 370 18.38 -10.01 -13.82
N ILE A 371 18.96 -9.17 -12.96
CA ILE A 371 19.92 -8.13 -13.37
C ILE A 371 21.18 -8.76 -14.00
N LEU A 372 21.72 -9.82 -13.41
CA LEU A 372 22.89 -10.51 -13.96
C LEU A 372 22.62 -11.09 -15.35
N ILE A 373 21.44 -11.68 -15.56
CA ILE A 373 21.03 -12.19 -16.88
C ILE A 373 20.93 -11.04 -17.89
N PHE A 374 20.24 -9.95 -17.54
CA PHE A 374 20.11 -8.79 -18.44
C PHE A 374 21.46 -8.18 -18.79
N VAL A 375 22.32 -7.93 -17.81
CA VAL A 375 23.67 -7.38 -18.05
C VAL A 375 24.48 -8.35 -18.90
N GLY A 376 24.45 -9.65 -18.62
CA GLY A 376 25.16 -10.68 -19.39
C GLY A 376 24.71 -10.75 -20.85
N VAL A 377 23.38 -10.76 -21.09
CA VAL A 377 22.81 -10.77 -22.44
C VAL A 377 23.18 -9.49 -23.20
N ILE A 378 23.04 -8.33 -22.55
CA ILE A 378 23.39 -7.04 -23.18
C ILE A 378 24.88 -6.98 -23.50
N ALA A 379 25.74 -7.33 -22.54
CA ALA A 379 27.18 -7.34 -22.72
C ALA A 379 27.58 -8.29 -23.85
N HIS A 380 27.06 -9.52 -23.86
CA HIS A 380 27.37 -10.51 -24.88
C HIS A 380 26.92 -10.08 -26.28
N THR A 381 25.69 -9.60 -26.41
CA THR A 381 25.16 -9.15 -27.72
C THR A 381 25.91 -7.92 -28.26
N ARG A 382 26.34 -7.03 -27.38
CA ARG A 382 27.16 -5.85 -27.79
C ARG A 382 28.60 -6.22 -28.06
N ALA A 383 29.20 -7.09 -27.27
CA ALA A 383 30.55 -7.59 -27.51
C ALA A 383 30.67 -8.36 -28.86
N LEU A 384 29.65 -9.10 -29.25
CA LEU A 384 29.60 -9.77 -30.55
C LEU A 384 29.62 -8.79 -31.74
N ALA A 385 29.25 -7.52 -31.54
CA ALA A 385 29.34 -6.50 -32.59
C ALA A 385 30.79 -6.19 -32.99
N VAL A 386 31.76 -6.55 -32.14
CA VAL A 386 33.20 -6.48 -32.46
C VAL A 386 33.53 -7.24 -33.74
N LYS A 387 32.89 -8.36 -34.02
CA LYS A 387 33.08 -9.13 -35.26
C LYS A 387 32.82 -8.36 -36.55
N LYS A 388 32.13 -7.23 -36.48
CA LYS A 388 31.80 -6.41 -37.66
C LYS A 388 32.92 -5.47 -38.07
N TYR A 389 33.98 -5.32 -37.25
CA TYR A 389 35.09 -4.41 -37.53
C TYR A 389 36.33 -5.19 -37.95
N PRO A 390 36.75 -5.15 -39.25
CA PRO A 390 38.00 -5.76 -39.66
C PRO A 390 39.20 -5.11 -38.99
N PRO A 391 40.25 -5.85 -38.62
CA PRO A 391 41.46 -5.33 -37.93
C PRO A 391 42.06 -4.10 -38.56
N VAL A 392 42.11 -4.06 -39.91
CA VAL A 392 42.63 -2.94 -40.67
C VAL A 392 41.86 -1.64 -40.47
N GLN A 393 40.54 -1.71 -40.26
CA GLN A 393 39.71 -0.52 -39.98
C GLN A 393 39.88 -0.07 -38.53
N ALA A 394 40.09 -0.99 -37.61
CA ALA A 394 40.35 -0.70 -36.20
C ALA A 394 41.68 0.06 -36.02
N PHE A 395 42.72 -0.31 -36.76
CA PHE A 395 44.04 0.38 -36.74
C PHE A 395 43.99 1.82 -37.28
N ARG A 396 43.14 2.12 -38.26
CA ARG A 396 43.01 3.46 -38.86
C ARG A 396 42.21 4.45 -38.00
N LYS A 397 42.22 4.34 -36.68
CA LYS A 397 41.47 5.19 -35.74
C LYS A 397 39.95 5.20 -35.97
N GLY A 398 39.39 4.08 -36.48
CA GLY A 398 37.95 4.06 -36.72
C GLY A 398 37.50 5.22 -37.62
N ILE A 399 38.37 5.67 -38.59
CA ILE A 399 37.86 6.54 -39.64
C ILE A 399 36.80 5.69 -40.31
N ALA A 400 35.61 5.81 -39.75
CA ALA A 400 34.39 5.28 -40.36
C ALA A 400 34.48 5.73 -41.81
N VAL A 401 34.43 4.78 -42.75
CA VAL A 401 34.11 5.08 -44.15
C VAL A 401 32.96 6.07 -44.02
N HIS A 402 33.25 7.33 -44.40
CA HIS A 402 32.26 8.39 -44.30
C HIS A 402 31.00 7.88 -44.96
N HIS A 403 30.03 7.51 -44.15
CA HIS A 403 28.67 7.39 -44.64
C HIS A 403 28.28 8.81 -45.03
N PHE A 404 28.34 9.11 -46.30
CA PHE A 404 27.79 10.33 -46.86
C PHE A 404 26.27 10.30 -46.73
N GLY A 405 25.78 10.31 -45.47
CA GLY A 405 24.39 10.55 -45.16
C GLY A 405 24.04 12.00 -45.49
N LYS A 406 22.77 12.29 -45.70
CA LYS A 406 22.28 13.65 -45.92
C LYS A 406 22.78 14.56 -44.79
N ASN A 407 23.61 15.53 -45.13
CA ASN A 407 24.12 16.51 -44.18
C ASN A 407 23.00 17.49 -43.86
N HIS A 408 22.33 17.29 -42.70
CA HIS A 408 21.17 18.09 -42.28
C HIS A 408 21.56 19.53 -41.90
N PHE A 409 22.83 19.80 -41.61
CA PHE A 409 23.35 21.09 -41.20
C PHE A 409 24.64 21.44 -41.94
N PRO A 410 24.57 21.78 -43.26
CA PRO A 410 25.75 22.16 -44.01
C PRO A 410 26.32 23.46 -43.47
N LEU A 411 27.63 23.49 -43.18
CA LEU A 411 28.36 24.67 -42.67
C LEU A 411 28.58 25.73 -43.75
N ARG A 412 28.37 25.39 -45.03
CA ARG A 412 28.71 26.25 -46.19
C ARG A 412 27.83 27.50 -46.33
N ASN A 413 26.60 27.52 -45.78
CA ASN A 413 25.67 28.64 -45.93
C ASN A 413 25.26 29.20 -44.54
N THR A 414 26.23 29.71 -43.77
CA THR A 414 25.96 30.26 -42.44
C THR A 414 25.80 31.77 -42.48
N LYS A 415 24.54 32.24 -42.38
CA LYS A 415 24.22 33.59 -41.94
C LYS A 415 24.10 33.73 -40.41
N ASN A 416 24.08 32.60 -39.66
CA ASN A 416 23.95 32.55 -38.21
C ASN A 416 25.18 31.89 -37.55
N SER A 417 25.28 31.99 -36.23
CA SER A 417 26.37 31.50 -35.39
C SER A 417 26.86 30.10 -35.80
N VAL A 418 28.11 29.99 -36.22
CA VAL A 418 28.80 28.73 -36.57
C VAL A 418 28.80 27.76 -35.40
N HIS A 419 28.90 28.28 -34.16
CA HIS A 419 28.88 27.47 -32.93
C HIS A 419 27.59 26.72 -32.73
N LEU A 420 26.43 27.35 -32.97
CA LEU A 420 25.12 26.71 -32.85
C LEU A 420 24.96 25.58 -33.88
N ARG A 421 25.39 25.78 -35.13
CA ARG A 421 25.31 24.74 -36.17
C ARG A 421 26.25 23.57 -35.90
N LEU A 422 27.45 23.85 -35.36
CA LEU A 422 28.37 22.80 -34.92
C LEU A 422 27.79 21.98 -33.77
N ALA A 423 27.17 22.63 -32.79
CA ALA A 423 26.47 21.98 -31.69
C ALA A 423 25.34 21.10 -32.19
N LEU A 424 24.44 21.64 -33.04
CA LEU A 424 23.34 20.87 -33.65
C LEU A 424 23.86 19.71 -34.49
N LYS A 425 24.92 19.91 -35.29
CA LYS A 425 25.55 18.82 -36.04
C LYS A 425 26.04 17.71 -35.09
N GLY A 426 26.74 18.07 -34.00
CA GLY A 426 27.18 17.09 -32.98
C GLY A 426 26.03 16.30 -32.34
N VAL A 427 24.89 16.96 -32.09
CA VAL A 427 23.69 16.32 -31.59
C VAL A 427 23.13 15.30 -32.59
N PHE A 428 23.04 15.66 -33.87
CA PHE A 428 22.49 14.79 -34.92
C PHE A 428 23.48 13.69 -35.38
N ASP A 429 24.78 13.93 -35.35
CA ASP A 429 25.79 12.90 -35.66
C ASP A 429 25.76 11.77 -34.59
N ASN A 430 25.43 12.08 -33.34
CA ASN A 430 25.29 11.13 -32.23
C ASN A 430 23.82 10.85 -31.87
N MET A 431 22.92 10.90 -32.84
CA MET A 431 21.48 10.87 -32.62
C MET A 431 21.00 9.68 -31.72
N LYS A 432 21.55 8.47 -31.95
CA LYS A 432 21.19 7.29 -31.16
C LYS A 432 21.54 7.44 -29.67
N GLN A 433 22.71 8.00 -29.37
CA GLN A 433 23.17 8.23 -28.00
C GLN A 433 22.35 9.33 -27.34
N ASN A 434 22.10 10.42 -28.07
CA ASN A 434 21.35 11.57 -27.57
C ASN A 434 19.85 11.21 -27.33
N ILE A 435 19.21 10.44 -28.22
CA ILE A 435 17.86 9.93 -28.01
C ILE A 435 17.79 9.09 -26.74
N SER A 436 18.77 8.22 -26.51
CA SER A 436 18.80 7.42 -25.30
C SER A 436 18.94 8.26 -24.03
N LEU A 437 19.85 9.23 -24.04
CA LEU A 437 20.01 10.14 -22.92
C LEU A 437 18.74 10.95 -22.68
N THR A 438 18.09 11.42 -23.75
CA THR A 438 16.80 12.11 -23.66
C THR A 438 15.72 11.22 -23.05
N ILE A 439 15.63 9.95 -23.48
CA ILE A 439 14.68 8.99 -22.90
C ILE A 439 14.96 8.78 -21.41
N CYS A 440 16.22 8.59 -21.02
CA CYS A 440 16.58 8.42 -19.61
C CYS A 440 16.22 9.63 -18.76
N ILE A 441 16.53 10.85 -19.25
CA ILE A 441 16.16 12.09 -18.56
C ILE A 441 14.63 12.24 -18.48
N ALA A 442 13.92 11.95 -19.58
CA ALA A 442 12.45 12.01 -19.62
C ALA A 442 11.81 11.01 -18.64
N VAL A 443 12.30 9.78 -18.57
CA VAL A 443 11.82 8.77 -17.63
C VAL A 443 12.12 9.16 -16.19
N SER A 444 13.31 9.70 -15.91
CA SER A 444 13.65 10.19 -14.56
C SER A 444 12.79 11.39 -14.16
N ALA A 445 12.59 12.35 -15.07
CA ALA A 445 11.70 13.49 -14.83
C ALA A 445 10.25 13.05 -14.61
N PHE A 446 9.77 12.10 -15.41
CA PHE A 446 8.44 11.49 -15.24
C PHE A 446 8.29 10.86 -13.87
N ALA A 447 9.27 10.09 -13.41
CA ALA A 447 9.24 9.46 -12.09
C ALA A 447 9.16 10.49 -10.96
N VAL A 448 9.95 11.58 -11.05
CA VAL A 448 9.90 12.68 -10.04
C VAL A 448 8.55 13.38 -10.05
N VAL A 449 8.02 13.70 -11.23
CA VAL A 449 6.72 14.36 -11.38
C VAL A 449 5.59 13.48 -10.84
N VAL A 450 5.57 12.19 -11.19
CA VAL A 450 4.57 11.25 -10.68
C VAL A 450 4.68 11.11 -9.17
N GLY A 451 5.89 10.96 -8.62
CA GLY A 451 6.10 10.91 -7.17
C GLY A 451 5.63 12.18 -6.46
N SER A 452 5.89 13.36 -7.03
CA SER A 452 5.39 14.64 -6.49
C SER A 452 3.86 14.75 -6.55
N LEU A 453 3.25 14.33 -7.66
CA LEU A 453 1.78 14.33 -7.80
C LEU A 453 1.11 13.39 -6.81
N ILE A 454 1.70 12.22 -6.57
CA ILE A 454 1.19 11.27 -5.58
C ILE A 454 1.32 11.85 -4.16
N ALA A 455 2.49 12.41 -3.83
CA ALA A 455 2.71 13.04 -2.53
C ALA A 455 1.74 14.22 -2.30
N ASP A 456 1.43 14.99 -3.34
CA ASP A 456 0.48 16.10 -3.28
C ASP A 456 -0.98 15.61 -3.15
N ALA A 457 -1.33 14.55 -3.90
CA ALA A 457 -2.67 13.98 -3.91
C ALA A 457 -3.06 13.30 -2.58
N PHE A 458 -2.10 12.64 -1.92
CA PHE A 458 -2.35 11.91 -0.67
C PHE A 458 -1.83 12.63 0.59
N GLY A 459 -1.01 13.68 0.43
CA GLY A 459 -0.37 14.37 1.56
C GLY A 459 -1.03 15.68 1.97
N SER A 460 -1.62 16.45 1.06
CA SER A 460 -2.07 17.81 1.35
C SER A 460 -3.53 18.10 0.97
N ASP A 461 -4.13 17.34 0.07
CA ASP A 461 -5.51 17.58 -0.37
C ASP A 461 -6.33 16.30 -0.46
N LEU A 462 -7.03 15.98 0.63
CA LEU A 462 -7.95 14.84 0.73
C LEU A 462 -9.05 14.85 -0.35
N LYS A 463 -9.35 16.00 -0.97
CA LYS A 463 -10.33 16.10 -2.07
C LYS A 463 -9.90 15.31 -3.30
N VAL A 464 -8.59 15.20 -3.55
CA VAL A 464 -8.10 14.36 -4.66
C VAL A 464 -8.30 12.90 -4.35
N ALA A 465 -8.02 12.48 -3.12
CA ALA A 465 -8.30 11.12 -2.65
C ALA A 465 -9.80 10.79 -2.73
N ALA A 466 -10.67 11.72 -2.30
CA ALA A 466 -12.13 11.58 -2.42
C ALA A 466 -12.60 11.36 -3.86
N ARG A 467 -12.06 12.11 -4.80
CA ARG A 467 -12.37 11.92 -6.24
C ARG A 467 -11.90 10.58 -6.79
N LEU A 468 -10.78 10.08 -6.29
CA LEU A 468 -10.26 8.75 -6.69
C LEU A 468 -11.10 7.60 -6.12
N THR A 469 -11.66 7.77 -4.93
CA THR A 469 -12.52 6.78 -4.27
C THR A 469 -13.99 6.92 -4.65
N GLY A 470 -14.37 8.00 -5.36
CA GLY A 470 -15.76 8.26 -5.74
C GLY A 470 -16.65 8.64 -4.54
N THR A 471 -16.08 9.32 -3.54
CA THR A 471 -16.78 9.71 -2.31
C THR A 471 -16.81 11.23 -2.13
N GLU A 472 -17.81 11.74 -1.42
CA GLU A 472 -17.78 13.11 -0.92
C GLU A 472 -16.94 13.19 0.36
N MET A 473 -16.19 14.27 0.51
CA MET A 473 -15.46 14.56 1.74
C MET A 473 -15.99 15.88 2.33
N PRO A 474 -16.95 15.80 3.25
CA PRO A 474 -17.43 16.96 3.98
C PRO A 474 -16.41 17.41 5.02
N ASP A 475 -16.48 18.69 5.41
CA ASP A 475 -15.68 19.22 6.53
C ASP A 475 -16.09 18.57 7.87
N LEU A 476 -17.37 18.15 7.98
CA LEU A 476 -17.94 17.50 9.15
C LEU A 476 -18.91 16.40 8.73
N THR A 477 -18.78 15.22 9.30
CA THR A 477 -19.74 14.11 9.16
C THR A 477 -20.48 13.89 10.47
N VAL A 478 -21.80 13.84 10.40
CA VAL A 478 -22.68 13.53 11.52
C VAL A 478 -23.36 12.20 11.26
N THR A 479 -23.03 11.17 12.02
CA THR A 479 -23.67 9.88 11.95
C THR A 479 -24.93 9.89 12.81
N VAL A 480 -26.09 9.66 12.17
CA VAL A 480 -27.39 9.66 12.84
C VAL A 480 -27.72 8.25 13.30
N MET A 481 -27.93 8.07 14.59
CA MET A 481 -28.36 6.78 15.15
C MET A 481 -29.83 6.49 14.82
N HIS A 482 -30.19 5.22 14.74
CA HIS A 482 -31.46 4.69 14.22
C HIS A 482 -32.76 5.28 14.82
N SER A 483 -32.69 5.89 15.98
CA SER A 483 -33.87 6.48 16.67
C SER A 483 -34.10 7.96 16.38
N ALA A 484 -33.20 8.61 15.64
CA ALA A 484 -33.29 10.04 15.38
C ALA A 484 -33.87 10.31 13.98
N ASN A 485 -34.64 11.41 13.90
CA ASN A 485 -35.16 11.88 12.62
C ASN A 485 -34.05 12.64 11.84
N THR A 486 -33.50 11.99 10.82
CA THR A 486 -32.39 12.53 10.01
C THR A 486 -32.77 13.82 9.31
N GLU A 487 -34.02 13.94 8.81
CA GLU A 487 -34.48 15.14 8.08
C GLU A 487 -34.57 16.34 9.01
N GLU A 488 -35.16 16.17 10.19
CA GLU A 488 -35.27 17.24 11.20
C GLU A 488 -33.89 17.71 11.68
N LEU A 489 -32.96 16.74 11.88
CA LEU A 489 -31.60 17.05 12.29
C LEU A 489 -30.85 17.83 11.20
N ALA A 490 -30.96 17.39 9.95
CA ALA A 490 -30.33 18.05 8.80
C ALA A 490 -30.87 19.49 8.62
N GLU A 491 -32.19 19.70 8.80
CA GLU A 491 -32.81 21.03 8.75
C GLU A 491 -32.26 21.93 9.87
N ARG A 492 -32.18 21.41 11.11
CA ARG A 492 -31.62 22.15 12.25
C ARG A 492 -30.16 22.52 12.04
N ILE A 493 -29.33 21.60 11.51
CA ILE A 493 -27.92 21.86 11.22
C ILE A 493 -27.80 22.92 10.11
N SER A 494 -28.66 22.87 9.07
CA SER A 494 -28.62 23.84 7.96
C SER A 494 -28.90 25.28 8.41
N MET A 495 -29.60 25.46 9.53
CA MET A 495 -29.91 26.75 10.12
C MET A 495 -28.79 27.32 10.99
N MET A 496 -27.76 26.55 11.28
CA MET A 496 -26.64 26.96 12.13
C MET A 496 -25.73 27.96 11.41
N GLN A 497 -25.26 28.96 12.17
CA GLN A 497 -24.36 29.95 11.60
C GLN A 497 -23.01 29.32 11.24
N GLY A 498 -22.57 29.54 10.01
CA GLY A 498 -21.31 28.98 9.49
C GLY A 498 -21.50 27.73 8.63
N VAL A 499 -22.65 27.05 8.70
CA VAL A 499 -22.97 25.93 7.82
C VAL A 499 -23.31 26.44 6.43
N LYS A 500 -22.56 25.98 5.42
CA LYS A 500 -22.77 26.37 4.01
C LYS A 500 -23.72 25.42 3.30
N ARG A 501 -23.64 24.14 3.63
CA ARG A 501 -24.42 23.07 2.98
C ARG A 501 -24.54 21.89 3.92
N VAL A 502 -25.68 21.26 3.92
CA VAL A 502 -25.92 19.96 4.57
C VAL A 502 -26.38 19.00 3.50
N GLN A 503 -25.79 17.84 3.45
CA GLN A 503 -26.19 16.76 2.54
C GLN A 503 -26.43 15.50 3.37
N THR A 504 -27.58 14.91 3.20
CA THR A 504 -27.89 13.59 3.79
C THR A 504 -27.48 12.52 2.82
N GLY A 505 -27.04 11.38 3.33
CA GLY A 505 -26.63 10.25 2.50
C GLY A 505 -26.34 9.03 3.36
N SER A 506 -26.32 7.91 2.74
CA SER A 506 -25.77 6.68 3.32
C SER A 506 -24.36 6.52 2.79
N PHE A 507 -23.41 6.62 3.70
CA PHE A 507 -22.01 6.38 3.44
C PHE A 507 -21.49 5.47 4.53
N SER A 508 -21.02 4.31 4.14
CA SER A 508 -20.42 3.39 5.09
C SER A 508 -18.92 3.33 4.85
N LEU A 509 -18.17 4.03 5.70
CA LEU A 509 -16.80 3.66 6.02
C LEU A 509 -16.78 2.46 6.98
N ASP A 510 -17.90 2.25 7.64
CA ASP A 510 -18.16 1.08 8.47
C ASP A 510 -18.63 -0.01 7.52
N MET A 511 -17.75 -0.95 7.19
CA MET A 511 -18.06 -2.11 6.36
C MET A 511 -18.99 -3.09 7.10
N SER A 512 -19.95 -2.57 7.88
CA SER A 512 -21.02 -3.36 8.39
C SER A 512 -21.86 -3.88 7.22
N GLU A 513 -22.28 -5.12 7.31
CA GLU A 513 -23.02 -5.88 6.29
C GLU A 513 -24.27 -5.21 5.72
N TRP A 514 -24.79 -4.23 6.43
CA TRP A 514 -25.96 -3.45 6.05
C TRP A 514 -25.82 -2.73 4.72
N MET A 515 -24.59 -2.45 4.30
CA MET A 515 -24.29 -1.67 3.12
C MET A 515 -23.29 -2.34 2.18
N THR A 516 -22.93 -3.59 2.45
CA THR A 516 -22.08 -4.34 1.53
C THR A 516 -22.93 -4.90 0.39
N LEU A 517 -22.58 -4.53 -0.82
CA LEU A 517 -23.16 -5.08 -2.02
C LEU A 517 -22.18 -6.06 -2.68
N TYR A 518 -22.72 -7.14 -3.19
CA TYR A 518 -21.92 -8.12 -3.94
C TYR A 518 -22.34 -8.13 -5.41
N ALA A 519 -21.37 -8.27 -6.27
CA ALA A 519 -21.59 -8.48 -7.70
C ALA A 519 -20.95 -9.81 -8.12
N PHE A 520 -21.40 -10.33 -9.28
CA PHE A 520 -20.86 -11.52 -9.92
C PHE A 520 -20.85 -12.77 -9.01
N ASP A 521 -22.03 -13.09 -8.44
CA ASP A 521 -22.19 -14.23 -7.52
C ASP A 521 -21.19 -14.19 -6.34
N ARG A 522 -21.00 -12.99 -5.77
CA ARG A 522 -20.13 -12.66 -4.62
C ARG A 522 -18.63 -12.65 -4.91
N GLU A 523 -18.20 -12.71 -6.16
CA GLU A 523 -16.78 -12.55 -6.51
C GLU A 523 -16.25 -11.12 -6.24
N SER A 524 -17.13 -10.12 -6.18
CA SER A 524 -16.76 -8.73 -5.94
C SER A 524 -17.60 -8.13 -4.83
N CYS A 525 -16.93 -7.71 -3.76
CA CYS A 525 -17.51 -6.93 -2.67
C CYS A 525 -17.45 -5.43 -3.02
N LEU A 526 -18.56 -4.73 -2.84
CA LEU A 526 -18.72 -3.33 -3.22
C LEU A 526 -19.21 -2.51 -2.03
N MET A 527 -18.62 -1.35 -1.83
CA MET A 527 -19.11 -0.37 -0.87
C MET A 527 -19.99 0.67 -1.59
N PRO A 528 -21.31 0.65 -1.36
CA PRO A 528 -22.20 1.62 -1.98
C PRO A 528 -22.14 2.95 -1.27
N VAL A 529 -22.27 4.02 -2.06
CA VAL A 529 -22.52 5.37 -1.57
C VAL A 529 -23.86 5.80 -2.12
N SER A 530 -24.79 6.21 -1.26
CA SER A 530 -26.11 6.63 -1.66
C SER A 530 -26.41 8.05 -1.19
N TYR A 531 -26.86 8.88 -2.10
CA TYR A 531 -27.36 10.24 -1.83
C TYR A 531 -28.76 10.40 -2.40
N PRO A 532 -29.66 11.09 -1.70
CA PRO A 532 -30.99 11.41 -2.22
C PRO A 532 -30.93 12.23 -3.51
N ASP A 533 -29.91 13.07 -3.67
CA ASP A 533 -29.70 13.93 -4.83
C ASP A 533 -28.20 14.05 -5.15
N PHE A 534 -27.78 13.30 -6.15
CA PHE A 534 -26.39 13.33 -6.62
C PHE A 534 -26.00 14.65 -7.31
N SER A 535 -26.96 15.50 -7.70
CA SER A 535 -26.65 16.81 -8.30
C SER A 535 -25.97 17.76 -7.31
N GLN A 536 -26.08 17.49 -6.02
CA GLN A 536 -25.45 18.26 -4.94
C GLN A 536 -24.02 17.80 -4.64
N CYS A 537 -23.55 16.71 -5.23
CA CYS A 537 -22.21 16.22 -5.04
C CYS A 537 -21.19 17.10 -5.78
N GLU A 538 -20.10 17.46 -5.11
CA GLU A 538 -19.03 18.29 -5.69
C GLU A 538 -17.86 17.42 -6.20
N ASN A 539 -17.55 16.35 -5.49
CA ASN A 539 -16.39 15.50 -5.78
C ASN A 539 -16.74 14.30 -6.66
N ILE A 540 -17.99 13.85 -6.65
CA ILE A 540 -18.44 12.75 -7.51
C ILE A 540 -18.87 13.31 -8.86
N GLN A 541 -18.14 12.98 -9.92
CA GLN A 541 -18.41 13.43 -11.29
C GLN A 541 -18.33 12.26 -12.25
N ALA A 542 -19.33 12.13 -13.11
CA ALA A 542 -19.33 11.11 -14.14
C ALA A 542 -18.30 11.45 -15.23
N THR A 543 -17.36 10.52 -15.48
CA THR A 543 -16.41 10.59 -16.59
C THR A 543 -17.02 10.09 -17.89
N ALA A 544 -18.06 9.24 -17.80
CA ALA A 544 -18.89 8.81 -18.92
C ALA A 544 -20.32 8.57 -18.44
N GLY A 545 -21.31 8.91 -19.27
CA GLY A 545 -22.72 8.85 -18.87
C GLY A 545 -23.13 9.97 -17.94
N ARG A 546 -23.95 9.69 -16.95
CA ARG A 546 -24.45 10.62 -15.94
C ARG A 546 -24.49 9.98 -14.54
N LEU A 547 -24.69 10.76 -13.51
CA LEU A 547 -24.96 10.25 -12.17
C LEU A 547 -26.39 9.69 -12.08
N PRO A 548 -26.67 8.78 -11.10
CA PRO A 548 -27.99 8.18 -10.92
C PRO A 548 -29.08 9.24 -10.64
N GLU A 549 -30.22 9.08 -11.28
CA GLU A 549 -31.44 9.88 -11.07
C GLU A 549 -32.65 9.03 -10.70
N HIS A 550 -32.55 7.69 -10.88
CA HIS A 550 -33.63 6.74 -10.63
C HIS A 550 -33.15 5.59 -9.73
N ASP A 551 -34.08 4.99 -8.98
CA ASP A 551 -33.80 3.94 -7.99
C ASP A 551 -33.18 2.65 -8.58
N ASN A 552 -33.30 2.43 -9.87
CA ASN A 552 -32.74 1.27 -10.57
C ASN A 552 -31.43 1.60 -11.32
N GLU A 553 -30.86 2.76 -11.08
CA GLU A 553 -29.63 3.21 -11.72
C GLU A 553 -28.46 3.24 -10.75
N ILE A 554 -27.28 2.93 -11.26
CA ILE A 554 -26.03 3.04 -10.51
C ILE A 554 -24.94 3.69 -11.37
N ALA A 555 -24.02 4.36 -10.71
CA ALA A 555 -22.72 4.71 -11.28
C ALA A 555 -21.65 3.80 -10.65
N VAL A 556 -20.72 3.37 -11.47
CA VAL A 556 -19.60 2.50 -11.03
C VAL A 556 -18.27 3.21 -11.22
N THR A 557 -17.29 2.89 -10.40
CA THR A 557 -15.95 3.47 -10.55
C THR A 557 -15.30 3.02 -11.84
N LYS A 558 -14.45 3.86 -12.42
CA LYS A 558 -13.73 3.55 -13.67
C LYS A 558 -12.86 2.28 -13.52
N LEU A 559 -12.28 2.06 -12.35
CA LEU A 559 -11.49 0.86 -12.06
C LEU A 559 -12.35 -0.39 -12.18
N PHE A 560 -13.48 -0.43 -11.47
CA PHE A 560 -14.41 -1.55 -11.48
C PHE A 560 -14.98 -1.81 -12.89
N ALA A 561 -15.39 -0.75 -13.59
CA ALA A 561 -15.87 -0.86 -14.97
C ALA A 561 -14.81 -1.46 -15.91
N THR A 562 -13.53 -1.08 -15.72
CA THR A 562 -12.43 -1.61 -16.55
C THR A 562 -12.13 -3.07 -16.24
N GLN A 563 -12.08 -3.45 -14.96
CA GLN A 563 -11.81 -4.81 -14.51
C GLN A 563 -12.85 -5.81 -15.03
N HIS A 564 -14.13 -5.42 -15.03
CA HIS A 564 -15.24 -6.27 -15.45
C HIS A 564 -15.77 -5.97 -16.87
N SER A 565 -15.05 -5.11 -17.62
CA SER A 565 -15.43 -4.73 -18.99
C SER A 565 -16.84 -4.15 -19.14
N LEU A 566 -17.32 -3.43 -18.11
CA LEU A 566 -18.65 -2.84 -18.04
C LEU A 566 -18.71 -1.49 -18.77
N LYS A 567 -19.87 -1.15 -19.30
CA LYS A 567 -20.14 0.10 -20.03
C LYS A 567 -21.44 0.74 -19.56
N VAL A 568 -21.58 2.02 -19.81
CA VAL A 568 -22.85 2.73 -19.61
C VAL A 568 -23.94 2.06 -20.47
N GLY A 569 -25.05 1.74 -19.84
CA GLY A 569 -26.18 1.02 -20.41
C GLY A 569 -26.19 -0.49 -20.11
N ASP A 570 -25.12 -1.05 -19.56
CA ASP A 570 -25.10 -2.44 -19.14
C ASP A 570 -25.93 -2.67 -17.89
N ASN A 571 -26.40 -3.90 -17.70
CA ASN A 571 -27.09 -4.34 -16.49
C ASN A 571 -26.09 -4.98 -15.53
N LEU A 572 -26.20 -4.64 -14.27
CA LEU A 572 -25.42 -5.23 -13.18
C LEU A 572 -26.37 -5.77 -12.11
N ILE A 573 -26.26 -7.05 -11.81
CA ILE A 573 -27.00 -7.68 -10.73
C ILE A 573 -26.18 -7.47 -9.45
N LEU A 574 -26.77 -6.79 -8.50
CA LEU A 574 -26.21 -6.61 -7.16
C LEU A 574 -27.00 -7.44 -6.16
N GLU A 575 -26.27 -8.06 -5.26
CA GLU A 575 -26.82 -8.84 -4.16
C GLU A 575 -26.58 -8.08 -2.85
N CYS A 576 -27.64 -7.85 -2.10
CA CYS A 576 -27.62 -7.32 -0.74
C CYS A 576 -28.48 -8.22 0.12
N LYS A 577 -27.97 -8.73 1.25
CA LYS A 577 -28.72 -9.62 2.16
C LYS A 577 -29.40 -10.78 1.40
N ARG A 578 -28.73 -11.37 0.43
CA ARG A 578 -29.23 -12.44 -0.48
C ARG A 578 -30.39 -12.04 -1.41
N GLU A 579 -30.84 -10.80 -1.40
CA GLU A 579 -31.74 -10.28 -2.41
C GLU A 579 -30.93 -9.78 -3.61
N LYS A 580 -31.24 -10.34 -4.79
CA LYS A 580 -30.62 -9.92 -6.03
C LYS A 580 -31.50 -8.88 -6.73
N LYS A 581 -30.93 -7.71 -7.00
CA LYS A 581 -31.58 -6.63 -7.76
C LYS A 581 -30.76 -6.28 -9.01
N ASN A 582 -31.46 -6.01 -10.08
CA ASN A 582 -30.84 -5.61 -11.35
C ASN A 582 -30.83 -4.09 -11.46
N TYR A 583 -29.64 -3.55 -11.70
CA TYR A 583 -29.42 -2.12 -11.87
C TYR A 583 -28.87 -1.84 -13.26
N ILE A 584 -29.15 -0.65 -13.79
CA ILE A 584 -28.59 -0.15 -15.05
C ILE A 584 -27.41 0.76 -14.72
N ILE A 585 -26.27 0.51 -15.33
CA ILE A 585 -25.11 1.38 -15.20
C ILE A 585 -25.39 2.66 -16.00
N CYS A 586 -25.73 3.75 -15.31
CA CYS A 586 -26.01 5.04 -15.95
C CYS A 586 -24.76 5.92 -16.09
N GLY A 587 -23.71 5.64 -15.33
CA GLY A 587 -22.47 6.39 -15.37
C GLY A 587 -21.24 5.63 -14.91
N ILE A 588 -20.09 6.17 -15.28
CA ILE A 588 -18.78 5.76 -14.80
C ILE A 588 -18.13 6.98 -14.12
N VAL A 589 -17.75 6.84 -12.86
CA VAL A 589 -17.16 7.87 -12.03
C VAL A 589 -15.65 7.64 -11.81
#